data_b15be85adb6deebb929366f481cd6e86
#
_entry.id   b15be85adb6deebb929366f481cd6e86
#
_cell.length_a   1.000
_cell.length_b   1.000
_cell.length_c   1.000
_cell.angle_alpha   90.00
_cell.angle_beta   90.00
_cell.angle_gamma   90.00
#
_symmetry.space_group_name_H-M   'P 1'
#
loop_
_entity.id
_entity.type
_entity.pdbx_description
1 polymer ?
#
loop_
_entity_poly.entity_id
_entity_poly.type
_entity_poly.pdbx_seq_one_letter_code
_entity_poly.pdbx_strand_id
1 'polypeptide(L)'
;MLFPDIDILKSLVKLAAQEILLKDFGHSEFEYKDDGSLVTPADFEMQDRLEKELKLHWPQYEILGEEMTDAEQQTVIDRGDGYWCIDPLDGTSNYAAGLPFFCVSIALIIEQQQYLGLIYDPIRDEMFTAIKGQGAYLNGQLINNQRIRFLAGKPIIAEIDLQRLPEALAVKLVTESIFASQRNIGSSAIDWCWLSVGRFDIYLHGGQKLWDYAAGSLIFAEAGGYSISLDNEDVFRGKLEIRSALACFDEDLFNYWYEWIGINQQ
;
A
#
# COMPACT_ATOMS: atom_id res chain seq x y z
N MET A 1 0.72 -22.84 15.52
CA MET A 1 1.18 -21.45 15.73
C MET A 1 -0.06 -20.62 15.98
N LEU A 2 -0.12 -19.83 17.06
CA LEU A 2 -1.25 -18.92 17.28
C LEU A 2 -1.03 -17.73 16.33
N PHE A 3 -1.97 -17.54 15.42
CA PHE A 3 -1.96 -16.38 14.51
C PHE A 3 -2.31 -15.09 15.26
N PRO A 4 -1.82 -13.95 14.80
CA PRO A 4 -2.14 -12.66 15.40
C PRO A 4 -3.65 -12.40 15.43
N ASP A 5 -4.12 -11.92 16.55
CA ASP A 5 -5.49 -11.42 16.70
C ASP A 5 -5.58 -10.04 16.01
N ILE A 6 -6.38 -9.98 14.95
CA ILE A 6 -6.54 -8.76 14.13
C ILE A 6 -7.16 -7.61 14.94
N ASP A 7 -8.00 -7.88 15.94
CA ASP A 7 -8.66 -6.83 16.71
C ASP A 7 -7.68 -6.19 17.72
N ILE A 8 -6.75 -6.96 18.25
CA ILE A 8 -5.62 -6.42 19.01
C ILE A 8 -4.79 -5.50 18.12
N LEU A 9 -4.38 -5.97 16.92
CA LEU A 9 -3.58 -5.18 15.98
C LEU A 9 -4.28 -3.88 15.58
N LYS A 10 -5.57 -3.91 15.23
CA LYS A 10 -6.37 -2.72 14.93
C LYS A 10 -6.32 -1.69 16.05
N SER A 11 -6.50 -2.16 17.29
CA SER A 11 -6.52 -1.30 18.46
C SER A 11 -5.17 -0.62 18.72
N LEU A 12 -4.08 -1.38 18.57
CA LEU A 12 -2.71 -0.87 18.73
C LEU A 12 -2.39 0.21 17.68
N VAL A 13 -2.67 -0.08 16.40
CA VAL A 13 -2.38 0.84 15.30
C VAL A 13 -3.22 2.11 15.42
N LYS A 14 -4.51 1.97 15.71
CA LYS A 14 -5.40 3.13 15.86
C LYS A 14 -4.93 4.03 17.00
N LEU A 15 -4.60 3.46 18.17
CA LEU A 15 -4.13 4.23 19.31
C LEU A 15 -2.80 4.95 19.00
N ALA A 16 -1.84 4.23 18.42
CA ALA A 16 -0.53 4.81 18.07
C ALA A 16 -0.69 5.97 17.06
N ALA A 17 -1.47 5.79 16.00
CA ALA A 17 -1.69 6.84 15.01
C ALA A 17 -2.40 8.06 15.60
N GLN A 18 -3.35 7.88 16.50
CA GLN A 18 -4.03 8.98 17.19
C GLN A 18 -3.11 9.76 18.12
N GLU A 19 -2.25 9.06 18.86
CA GLU A 19 -1.33 9.69 19.82
C GLU A 19 -0.12 10.38 19.15
N ILE A 20 0.32 9.89 17.98
CA ILE A 20 1.53 10.35 17.30
C ILE A 20 1.16 11.16 16.05
N LEU A 21 0.51 10.53 15.05
CA LEU A 21 0.32 11.17 13.75
C LEU A 21 -0.68 12.33 13.79
N LEU A 22 -1.80 12.20 14.49
CA LEU A 22 -2.79 13.28 14.54
C LEU A 22 -2.37 14.46 15.41
N LYS A 23 -1.43 14.26 16.34
CA LYS A 23 -0.98 15.29 17.28
C LYS A 23 -0.19 16.39 16.56
N ASP A 24 0.72 16.00 15.67
CA ASP A 24 1.67 16.93 15.04
C ASP A 24 1.38 17.15 13.54
N PHE A 25 0.25 16.66 13.04
CA PHE A 25 -0.16 16.81 11.65
C PHE A 25 -0.21 18.27 11.20
N GLY A 26 0.47 18.59 10.09
CA GLY A 26 0.57 19.92 9.52
C GLY A 26 1.51 20.89 10.26
N HIS A 27 2.23 20.42 11.27
CA HIS A 27 3.21 21.20 12.04
C HIS A 27 4.56 20.49 12.18
N SER A 28 4.75 19.34 11.51
CA SER A 28 5.96 18.53 11.64
C SER A 28 7.13 19.16 10.87
N GLU A 29 8.30 19.19 11.48
CA GLU A 29 9.55 19.41 10.77
C GLU A 29 9.86 18.18 9.92
N PHE A 30 10.69 18.34 8.89
CA PHE A 30 11.10 17.22 8.03
C PHE A 30 12.56 17.35 7.62
N GLU A 31 13.15 16.21 7.27
CA GLU A 31 14.47 16.09 6.69
C GLU A 31 14.41 15.30 5.38
N TYR A 32 15.43 15.42 4.54
CA TYR A 32 15.56 14.60 3.34
C TYR A 32 16.46 13.41 3.62
N LYS A 33 15.99 12.22 3.25
CA LYS A 33 16.83 11.01 3.21
C LYS A 33 17.81 11.08 2.02
N ASP A 34 18.81 10.22 1.99
CA ASP A 34 19.81 10.15 0.91
C ASP A 34 19.22 9.88 -0.48
N ASP A 35 18.08 9.18 -0.53
CA ASP A 35 17.33 8.89 -1.76
C ASP A 35 16.39 10.04 -2.19
N GLY A 36 16.38 11.16 -1.44
CA GLY A 36 15.56 12.34 -1.71
C GLY A 36 14.13 12.26 -1.19
N SER A 37 13.71 11.16 -0.56
CA SER A 37 12.44 11.07 0.14
C SER A 37 12.46 11.89 1.43
N LEU A 38 11.28 12.20 1.97
CA LEU A 38 11.14 12.93 3.23
C LEU A 38 11.01 11.96 4.41
N VAL A 39 11.48 12.41 5.56
CA VAL A 39 11.23 11.75 6.85
C VAL A 39 10.92 12.84 7.89
N THR A 40 10.04 12.51 8.82
CA THR A 40 9.67 13.39 9.95
C THR A 40 9.94 12.67 11.28
N PRO A 41 9.99 13.40 12.41
CA PRO A 41 10.05 12.75 13.72
C PRO A 41 8.90 11.77 13.98
N ALA A 42 7.75 12.00 13.35
CA ALA A 42 6.58 11.11 13.49
C ALA A 42 6.80 9.72 12.87
N ASP A 43 7.58 9.62 11.78
CA ASP A 43 7.93 8.33 11.16
C ASP A 43 8.71 7.45 12.17
N PHE A 44 9.73 8.00 12.81
CA PHE A 44 10.55 7.29 13.80
C PHE A 44 9.76 6.95 15.07
N GLU A 45 9.00 7.92 15.61
CA GLU A 45 8.19 7.70 16.82
C GLU A 45 7.13 6.61 16.58
N MET A 46 6.51 6.64 15.40
CA MET A 46 5.50 5.65 15.02
C MET A 46 6.13 4.27 14.80
N GLN A 47 7.28 4.18 14.13
CA GLN A 47 8.01 2.91 13.97
C GLN A 47 8.39 2.33 15.32
N ASP A 48 9.04 3.09 16.19
CA ASP A 48 9.42 2.68 17.55
C ASP A 48 8.22 2.17 18.37
N ARG A 49 7.09 2.84 18.27
CA ARG A 49 5.86 2.44 18.96
C ARG A 49 5.33 1.11 18.41
N LEU A 50 5.23 0.98 17.10
CA LEU A 50 4.75 -0.24 16.45
C LEU A 50 5.68 -1.43 16.76
N GLU A 51 6.99 -1.25 16.66
CA GLU A 51 7.95 -2.31 16.99
C GLU A 51 7.80 -2.83 18.42
N LYS A 52 7.66 -1.94 19.40
CA LYS A 52 7.47 -2.33 20.81
C LYS A 52 6.19 -3.14 20.99
N GLU A 53 5.08 -2.68 20.43
CA GLU A 53 3.79 -3.35 20.58
C GLU A 53 3.77 -4.71 19.84
N LEU A 54 4.30 -4.76 18.61
CA LEU A 54 4.36 -6.00 17.83
C LEU A 54 5.26 -7.04 18.49
N LYS A 55 6.43 -6.64 19.01
CA LYS A 55 7.33 -7.54 19.74
C LYS A 55 6.73 -8.02 21.08
N LEU A 56 5.93 -7.17 21.75
CA LEU A 56 5.27 -7.55 22.99
C LEU A 56 4.19 -8.61 22.77
N HIS A 57 3.39 -8.45 21.73
CA HIS A 57 2.24 -9.32 21.48
C HIS A 57 2.60 -10.56 20.64
N TRP A 58 3.55 -10.42 19.69
CA TRP A 58 3.93 -11.48 18.76
C TRP A 58 5.45 -11.57 18.58
N PRO A 59 6.20 -11.92 19.67
CA PRO A 59 7.67 -11.93 19.68
C PRO A 59 8.30 -12.96 18.73
N GLN A 60 7.51 -13.86 18.15
CA GLN A 60 7.96 -14.87 17.20
C GLN A 60 8.21 -14.33 15.79
N TYR A 61 7.72 -13.12 15.49
CA TYR A 61 7.92 -12.51 14.18
C TYR A 61 8.96 -11.39 14.26
N GLU A 62 9.83 -11.35 13.27
CA GLU A 62 10.78 -10.25 13.09
C GLU A 62 10.05 -8.99 12.62
N ILE A 63 10.74 -7.85 12.62
CA ILE A 63 10.22 -6.58 12.10
C ILE A 63 11.08 -6.16 10.91
N LEU A 64 10.43 -5.77 9.83
CA LEU A 64 11.00 -5.09 8.67
C LEU A 64 10.27 -3.76 8.51
N GLY A 65 10.94 -2.67 8.80
CA GLY A 65 10.37 -1.31 8.73
C GLY A 65 11.07 -0.46 7.67
N GLU A 66 10.39 0.56 7.17
CA GLU A 66 10.93 1.51 6.22
C GLU A 66 12.16 2.24 6.78
N GLU A 67 12.13 2.63 8.07
CA GLU A 67 13.18 3.45 8.68
C GLU A 67 14.40 2.63 9.16
N MET A 68 14.43 1.32 8.85
CA MET A 68 15.60 0.46 9.07
C MET A 68 16.63 0.64 7.95
N THR A 69 17.88 0.33 8.23
CA THR A 69 18.93 0.29 7.19
C THR A 69 18.71 -0.90 6.22
N ASP A 70 19.17 -0.74 4.98
CA ASP A 70 19.10 -1.81 3.96
C ASP A 70 19.71 -3.14 4.45
N ALA A 71 20.80 -3.10 5.24
CA ALA A 71 21.45 -4.28 5.78
C ALA A 71 20.59 -4.98 6.84
N GLU A 72 19.88 -4.24 7.68
CA GLU A 72 18.93 -4.79 8.65
C GLU A 72 17.72 -5.40 7.95
N GLN A 73 17.14 -4.69 6.98
CA GLN A 73 16.02 -5.17 6.17
C GLN A 73 16.40 -6.48 5.44
N GLN A 74 17.57 -6.53 4.80
CA GLN A 74 18.04 -7.72 4.11
C GLN A 74 18.25 -8.90 5.08
N THR A 75 18.73 -8.62 6.29
CA THR A 75 18.91 -9.65 7.33
C THR A 75 17.57 -10.30 7.71
N VAL A 76 16.50 -9.53 7.81
CA VAL A 76 15.14 -10.05 8.10
C VAL A 76 14.66 -10.96 6.97
N ILE A 77 14.83 -10.53 5.72
CA ILE A 77 14.44 -11.32 4.54
C ILE A 77 15.22 -12.64 4.46
N ASP A 78 16.53 -12.59 4.67
CA ASP A 78 17.43 -13.75 4.53
C ASP A 78 17.15 -14.84 5.58
N ARG A 79 16.64 -14.47 6.76
CA ARG A 79 16.23 -15.44 7.79
C ARG A 79 15.07 -16.32 7.34
N GLY A 80 14.20 -15.79 6.50
CA GLY A 80 13.09 -16.54 5.92
C GLY A 80 11.96 -16.92 6.89
N ASP A 81 12.06 -16.50 8.15
CA ASP A 81 11.01 -16.65 9.15
C ASP A 81 9.87 -15.65 8.89
N GLY A 82 8.76 -15.76 9.61
CA GLY A 82 7.67 -14.78 9.49
C GLY A 82 8.11 -13.40 10.02
N TYR A 83 7.68 -12.35 9.36
CA TYR A 83 7.99 -10.97 9.76
C TYR A 83 6.82 -10.01 9.50
N TRP A 84 6.75 -8.96 10.32
CA TRP A 84 5.93 -7.81 10.08
C TRP A 84 6.67 -6.86 9.15
N CYS A 85 6.03 -6.50 8.03
CA CYS A 85 6.49 -5.45 7.12
C CYS A 85 5.69 -4.20 7.43
N ILE A 86 6.35 -3.13 7.87
CA ILE A 86 5.70 -1.92 8.33
C ILE A 86 6.17 -0.68 7.57
N ASP A 87 5.20 0.16 7.20
CA ASP A 87 5.40 1.56 6.87
C ASP A 87 4.70 2.37 7.96
N PRO A 88 5.46 3.08 8.81
CA PRO A 88 4.89 3.82 9.91
C PRO A 88 4.07 5.03 9.47
N LEU A 89 4.39 5.60 8.30
CA LEU A 89 3.77 6.80 7.75
C LEU A 89 3.89 6.86 6.23
N ASP A 90 3.10 6.02 5.52
CA ASP A 90 3.00 6.12 4.05
C ASP A 90 2.34 7.46 3.66
N GLY A 91 3.03 8.22 2.81
CA GLY A 91 2.64 9.58 2.46
C GLY A 91 3.29 10.66 3.32
N THR A 92 4.55 10.47 3.76
CA THR A 92 5.32 11.43 4.58
C THR A 92 5.35 12.84 3.97
N SER A 93 5.46 12.95 2.64
CA SER A 93 5.42 14.24 1.94
C SER A 93 4.08 14.96 2.13
N ASN A 94 2.97 14.23 2.09
CA ASN A 94 1.64 14.78 2.36
C ASN A 94 1.52 15.21 3.81
N TYR A 95 2.00 14.38 4.73
CA TYR A 95 1.98 14.67 6.16
C TYR A 95 2.73 15.95 6.47
N ALA A 96 3.97 16.09 5.97
CA ALA A 96 4.79 17.29 6.14
C ALA A 96 4.16 18.55 5.51
N ALA A 97 3.47 18.39 4.38
CA ALA A 97 2.76 19.48 3.70
C ALA A 97 1.39 19.82 4.30
N GLY A 98 0.91 19.08 5.30
CA GLY A 98 -0.43 19.25 5.87
C GLY A 98 -1.56 18.75 4.95
N LEU A 99 -1.26 17.87 3.99
CA LEU A 99 -2.26 17.26 3.14
C LEU A 99 -2.82 15.99 3.80
N PRO A 100 -4.15 15.82 3.89
CA PRO A 100 -4.77 14.74 4.67
C PRO A 100 -4.83 13.41 3.90
N PHE A 101 -3.69 12.95 3.37
CA PHE A 101 -3.55 11.71 2.60
C PHE A 101 -2.29 10.97 3.04
N PHE A 102 -2.38 10.28 4.16
CA PHE A 102 -1.33 9.45 4.73
C PHE A 102 -1.95 8.34 5.58
N CYS A 103 -1.23 7.27 5.78
CA CYS A 103 -1.70 6.14 6.56
C CYS A 103 -0.57 5.36 7.22
N VAL A 104 -0.95 4.40 8.05
CA VAL A 104 -0.06 3.36 8.58
C VAL A 104 -0.31 2.09 7.79
N SER A 105 0.74 1.45 7.29
CA SER A 105 0.66 0.19 6.54
C SER A 105 1.40 -0.93 7.27
N ILE A 106 0.73 -2.06 7.50
CA ILE A 106 1.30 -3.23 8.19
C ILE A 106 0.89 -4.50 7.45
N ALA A 107 1.87 -5.31 7.08
CA ALA A 107 1.63 -6.67 6.57
C ALA A 107 2.35 -7.70 7.43
N LEU A 108 1.72 -8.85 7.65
CA LEU A 108 2.40 -10.04 8.15
C LEU A 108 2.72 -10.95 6.98
N ILE A 109 4.01 -11.27 6.83
CA ILE A 109 4.51 -12.14 5.79
C ILE A 109 5.06 -13.41 6.47
N ILE A 110 4.57 -14.58 6.02
CA ILE A 110 4.97 -15.90 6.53
C ILE A 110 5.32 -16.77 5.32
N GLU A 111 6.46 -17.45 5.34
CA GLU A 111 6.91 -18.32 4.24
C GLU A 111 6.88 -17.59 2.89
N GLN A 112 7.33 -16.35 2.87
CA GLN A 112 7.33 -15.46 1.70
C GLN A 112 5.93 -15.22 1.08
N GLN A 113 4.86 -15.34 1.85
CA GLN A 113 3.49 -15.06 1.44
C GLN A 113 2.85 -14.05 2.38
N GLN A 114 2.07 -13.13 1.81
CA GLN A 114 1.23 -12.22 2.59
C GLN A 114 0.18 -13.03 3.34
N TYR A 115 0.13 -12.89 4.64
CA TYR A 115 -0.83 -13.57 5.49
C TYR A 115 -1.92 -12.63 6.01
N LEU A 116 -1.52 -11.43 6.44
CA LEU A 116 -2.40 -10.40 6.96
C LEU A 116 -1.95 -9.05 6.41
N GLY A 117 -2.91 -8.20 6.08
CA GLY A 117 -2.71 -6.79 5.72
C GLY A 117 -3.61 -5.89 6.54
N LEU A 118 -3.06 -4.78 7.03
CA LEU A 118 -3.79 -3.73 7.71
C LEU A 118 -3.27 -2.38 7.23
N ILE A 119 -4.20 -1.49 6.83
CA ILE A 119 -3.91 -0.09 6.51
C ILE A 119 -4.89 0.78 7.27
N TYR A 120 -4.39 1.80 7.98
CA TYR A 120 -5.22 2.72 8.74
C TYR A 120 -4.98 4.16 8.30
N ASP A 121 -6.02 4.78 7.77
CA ASP A 121 -6.11 6.22 7.49
C ASP A 121 -6.67 6.92 8.74
N PRO A 122 -5.84 7.65 9.51
CA PRO A 122 -6.29 8.27 10.75
C PRO A 122 -7.15 9.51 10.55
N ILE A 123 -7.06 10.14 9.36
CA ILE A 123 -7.85 11.34 9.04
C ILE A 123 -9.32 10.98 8.81
N ARG A 124 -9.57 9.84 8.13
CA ARG A 124 -10.93 9.38 7.80
C ARG A 124 -11.46 8.36 8.78
N ASP A 125 -10.62 7.91 9.73
CA ASP A 125 -10.90 6.77 10.62
C ASP A 125 -11.31 5.53 9.81
N GLU A 126 -10.56 5.26 8.74
CA GLU A 126 -10.77 4.12 7.84
C GLU A 126 -9.72 3.03 8.11
N MET A 127 -10.18 1.89 8.58
CA MET A 127 -9.36 0.71 8.87
C MET A 127 -9.62 -0.37 7.83
N PHE A 128 -8.69 -0.54 6.90
CA PHE A 128 -8.72 -1.59 5.90
C PHE A 128 -7.95 -2.80 6.41
N THR A 129 -8.53 -3.99 6.30
CA THR A 129 -7.89 -5.22 6.76
C THR A 129 -8.19 -6.39 5.84
N ALA A 130 -7.23 -7.31 5.71
CA ALA A 130 -7.43 -8.60 5.08
C ALA A 130 -6.63 -9.69 5.79
N ILE A 131 -7.18 -10.90 5.81
CA ILE A 131 -6.45 -12.14 6.14
C ILE A 131 -6.60 -13.04 4.92
N LYS A 132 -5.50 -13.64 4.48
CA LYS A 132 -5.46 -14.51 3.31
C LYS A 132 -6.56 -15.57 3.34
N GLY A 133 -7.40 -15.59 2.29
CA GLY A 133 -8.53 -16.50 2.15
C GLY A 133 -9.76 -16.15 2.98
N GLN A 134 -9.81 -14.99 3.63
CA GLN A 134 -10.95 -14.58 4.48
C GLN A 134 -11.65 -13.31 4.00
N GLY A 135 -11.21 -12.75 2.86
CA GLY A 135 -11.75 -11.51 2.31
C GLY A 135 -11.15 -10.25 2.93
N ALA A 136 -11.51 -9.11 2.36
CA ALA A 136 -11.08 -7.78 2.78
C ALA A 136 -12.21 -7.00 3.44
N TYR A 137 -11.86 -6.15 4.40
CA TYR A 137 -12.84 -5.43 5.22
C TYR A 137 -12.44 -3.95 5.36
N LEU A 138 -13.44 -3.07 5.31
CA LEU A 138 -13.33 -1.66 5.71
C LEU A 138 -14.16 -1.44 7.00
N ASN A 139 -13.51 -1.03 8.08
CA ASN A 139 -14.15 -0.82 9.39
C ASN A 139 -15.00 -2.03 9.83
N GLY A 140 -14.51 -3.25 9.59
CA GLY A 140 -15.19 -4.49 9.93
C GLY A 140 -16.34 -4.89 8.98
N GLN A 141 -16.61 -4.11 7.94
CA GLN A 141 -17.58 -4.46 6.91
C GLN A 141 -16.88 -5.08 5.71
N LEU A 142 -17.35 -6.24 5.26
CA LEU A 142 -16.80 -6.92 4.09
C LEU A 142 -16.85 -6.00 2.86
N ILE A 143 -15.72 -5.81 2.21
CA ILE A 143 -15.64 -5.10 0.95
C ILE A 143 -16.32 -5.95 -0.12
N ASN A 144 -17.44 -5.47 -0.63
CA ASN A 144 -18.25 -6.19 -1.62
C ASN A 144 -18.19 -5.47 -2.96
N ASN A 145 -17.52 -6.10 -3.91
CA ASN A 145 -17.20 -5.52 -5.23
C ASN A 145 -18.34 -5.53 -6.25
N GLN A 146 -19.54 -5.94 -5.90
CA GLN A 146 -20.69 -5.93 -6.84
C GLN A 146 -21.03 -4.53 -7.38
N ARG A 147 -20.49 -3.47 -6.78
CA ARG A 147 -20.67 -2.08 -7.24
C ARG A 147 -19.60 -1.60 -8.21
N ILE A 148 -18.47 -2.32 -8.30
CA ILE A 148 -17.33 -1.90 -9.11
C ILE A 148 -17.42 -2.65 -10.43
N ARG A 149 -18.20 -2.15 -11.36
CA ARG A 149 -18.26 -2.67 -12.72
C ARG A 149 -17.97 -1.54 -13.70
N PHE A 150 -17.09 -1.82 -14.66
CA PHE A 150 -16.95 -0.99 -15.83
C PHE A 150 -18.31 -0.91 -16.51
N LEU A 151 -19.00 0.20 -16.31
CA LEU A 151 -20.24 0.48 -17.03
C LEU A 151 -19.86 1.28 -18.25
N ALA A 152 -20.12 0.74 -19.44
CA ALA A 152 -19.93 1.44 -20.70
C ALA A 152 -20.53 2.87 -20.61
N GLY A 153 -19.68 3.88 -20.84
CA GLY A 153 -20.05 5.28 -20.76
C GLY A 153 -19.83 6.00 -19.42
N LYS A 154 -19.31 5.33 -18.37
CA LYS A 154 -18.83 6.03 -17.17
C LYS A 154 -17.42 6.59 -17.39
N PRO A 155 -17.12 7.78 -16.84
CA PRO A 155 -15.76 8.31 -16.85
C PRO A 155 -14.84 7.43 -15.98
N ILE A 156 -13.75 6.94 -16.55
CA ILE A 156 -12.71 6.20 -15.82
C ILE A 156 -11.89 7.19 -15.00
N ILE A 157 -11.76 6.94 -13.70
CA ILE A 157 -10.85 7.68 -12.80
C ILE A 157 -9.65 6.79 -12.55
N ALA A 158 -8.48 7.26 -13.01
CA ALA A 158 -7.24 6.54 -12.89
C ALA A 158 -6.35 7.18 -11.81
N GLU A 159 -5.83 6.38 -10.88
CA GLU A 159 -4.75 6.74 -9.99
C GLU A 159 -3.43 6.34 -10.65
N ILE A 160 -2.59 7.34 -10.98
CA ILE A 160 -1.37 7.11 -11.76
C ILE A 160 -0.24 7.96 -11.20
N ASP A 161 0.84 7.32 -10.75
CA ASP A 161 2.10 8.02 -10.49
C ASP A 161 2.96 8.09 -11.77
N LEU A 162 2.76 9.16 -12.52
CA LEU A 162 3.49 9.38 -13.78
C LEU A 162 5.02 9.53 -13.59
N GLN A 163 5.47 9.98 -12.41
CA GLN A 163 6.90 10.25 -12.17
C GLN A 163 7.71 8.96 -12.00
N ARG A 164 7.05 7.88 -11.60
CA ARG A 164 7.69 6.58 -11.38
C ARG A 164 7.57 5.63 -12.56
N LEU A 165 6.81 6.02 -13.59
CA LEU A 165 6.67 5.22 -14.82
C LEU A 165 7.88 5.38 -15.75
N PRO A 166 8.16 4.38 -16.62
CA PRO A 166 9.05 4.56 -17.74
C PRO A 166 8.61 5.76 -18.60
N GLU A 167 9.55 6.61 -19.02
CA GLU A 167 9.26 7.86 -19.73
C GLU A 167 8.34 7.66 -20.94
N ALA A 168 8.59 6.64 -21.75
CA ALA A 168 7.76 6.35 -22.93
C ALA A 168 6.30 6.06 -22.58
N LEU A 169 6.05 5.36 -21.47
CA LEU A 169 4.69 5.07 -21.00
C LEU A 169 4.03 6.32 -20.41
N ALA A 170 4.77 7.11 -19.63
CA ALA A 170 4.25 8.37 -19.08
C ALA A 170 3.85 9.34 -20.21
N VAL A 171 4.68 9.50 -21.25
CA VAL A 171 4.37 10.31 -22.44
C VAL A 171 3.14 9.77 -23.16
N LYS A 172 3.06 8.45 -23.38
CA LYS A 172 1.90 7.80 -24.02
C LYS A 172 0.60 8.09 -23.25
N LEU A 173 0.61 7.96 -21.93
CA LEU A 173 -0.56 8.23 -21.07
C LEU A 173 -1.04 9.69 -21.15
N VAL A 174 -0.13 10.64 -21.26
CA VAL A 174 -0.48 12.07 -21.38
C VAL A 174 -1.01 12.41 -22.78
N THR A 175 -0.48 11.79 -23.83
CA THR A 175 -0.84 12.11 -25.24
C THR A 175 -2.02 11.28 -25.74
N GLU A 176 -2.21 10.07 -25.24
CA GLU A 176 -3.23 9.12 -25.67
C GLU A 176 -4.12 8.68 -24.50
N SER A 177 -4.61 9.63 -23.70
CA SER A 177 -5.38 9.33 -22.50
C SER A 177 -6.56 8.38 -22.74
N ILE A 178 -6.58 7.25 -22.06
CA ILE A 178 -7.65 6.25 -22.08
C ILE A 178 -8.53 6.33 -20.81
N PHE A 179 -8.38 7.39 -20.05
CA PHE A 179 -9.13 7.71 -18.84
C PHE A 179 -9.74 9.12 -18.93
N ALA A 180 -10.79 9.35 -18.17
CA ALA A 180 -11.45 10.66 -18.15
C ALA A 180 -10.76 11.64 -17.20
N SER A 181 -10.14 11.14 -16.12
CA SER A 181 -9.47 11.98 -15.13
C SER A 181 -8.43 11.18 -14.38
N GLN A 182 -7.26 11.79 -14.18
CA GLN A 182 -6.13 11.20 -13.45
C GLN A 182 -6.01 11.85 -12.06
N ARG A 183 -5.57 11.05 -11.10
CA ARG A 183 -5.13 11.46 -9.76
C ARG A 183 -3.72 10.96 -9.52
N ASN A 184 -3.02 11.61 -8.62
CA ASN A 184 -1.86 11.11 -7.87
C ASN A 184 -2.03 11.62 -6.45
N ILE A 185 -2.36 10.73 -5.52
CA ILE A 185 -2.64 11.10 -4.12
C ILE A 185 -1.34 11.14 -3.32
N GLY A 186 -0.32 10.37 -3.71
CA GLY A 186 0.99 10.38 -3.07
C GLY A 186 1.05 9.57 -1.76
N SER A 187 0.22 8.53 -1.65
CA SER A 187 0.24 7.51 -0.60
C SER A 187 -0.16 6.18 -1.22
N SER A 188 0.83 5.36 -1.55
CA SER A 188 0.62 4.10 -2.28
C SER A 188 -0.29 3.14 -1.54
N ALA A 189 -0.19 3.07 -0.22
CA ALA A 189 -1.04 2.19 0.58
C ALA A 189 -2.51 2.66 0.58
N ILE A 190 -2.77 3.98 0.63
CA ILE A 190 -4.12 4.53 0.46
C ILE A 190 -4.65 4.22 -0.94
N ASP A 191 -3.82 4.32 -1.98
CA ASP A 191 -4.24 4.09 -3.37
C ASP A 191 -4.77 2.67 -3.56
N TRP A 192 -4.07 1.65 -3.04
CA TRP A 192 -4.54 0.26 -3.01
C TRP A 192 -5.87 0.11 -2.27
N CYS A 193 -6.00 0.76 -1.11
CA CYS A 193 -7.22 0.74 -0.31
C CYS A 193 -8.40 1.39 -1.04
N TRP A 194 -8.18 2.56 -1.63
CA TRP A 194 -9.24 3.28 -2.33
C TRP A 194 -9.64 2.60 -3.64
N LEU A 195 -8.71 1.95 -4.31
CA LEU A 195 -9.02 1.06 -5.42
C LEU A 195 -9.90 -0.10 -4.93
N SER A 196 -9.57 -0.70 -3.77
CA SER A 196 -10.32 -1.84 -3.22
C SER A 196 -11.79 -1.54 -2.92
N VAL A 197 -12.15 -0.30 -2.69
CA VAL A 197 -13.53 0.15 -2.46
C VAL A 197 -14.13 0.93 -3.64
N GLY A 198 -13.45 0.97 -4.80
CA GLY A 198 -13.94 1.57 -6.03
C GLY A 198 -14.01 3.09 -6.03
N ARG A 199 -13.11 3.76 -5.31
CA ARG A 199 -12.92 5.21 -5.42
C ARG A 199 -12.12 5.58 -6.67
N PHE A 200 -11.30 4.64 -7.16
CA PHE A 200 -10.62 4.64 -8.45
C PHE A 200 -11.04 3.43 -9.26
N ASP A 201 -10.94 3.51 -10.57
CA ASP A 201 -11.23 2.40 -11.48
C ASP A 201 -9.95 1.67 -11.88
N ILE A 202 -8.82 2.39 -11.96
CA ILE A 202 -7.49 1.89 -12.31
C ILE A 202 -6.46 2.46 -11.35
N TYR A 203 -5.47 1.63 -11.01
CA TYR A 203 -4.24 2.01 -10.36
C TYR A 203 -3.04 1.60 -11.23
N LEU A 204 -2.11 2.54 -11.46
CA LEU A 204 -0.89 2.32 -12.21
C LEU A 204 0.29 3.02 -11.54
N HIS A 205 1.28 2.24 -11.11
CA HIS A 205 2.45 2.74 -10.41
C HIS A 205 3.73 2.07 -10.94
N GLY A 206 4.77 2.85 -11.23
CA GLY A 206 5.99 2.35 -11.83
C GLY A 206 7.00 1.74 -10.87
N GLY A 207 6.89 2.04 -9.55
CA GLY A 207 7.85 1.50 -8.57
C GLY A 207 7.46 1.80 -7.14
N GLN A 208 7.15 0.77 -6.36
CA GLN A 208 6.79 0.78 -4.95
C GLN A 208 7.80 -0.05 -4.16
N LYS A 209 8.14 0.38 -2.96
CA LYS A 209 8.91 -0.42 -2.00
C LYS A 209 7.99 -1.46 -1.34
N LEU A 210 8.57 -2.50 -0.73
CA LEU A 210 7.79 -3.63 -0.19
C LEU A 210 6.70 -3.19 0.82
N TRP A 211 7.00 -2.25 1.69
CA TRP A 211 6.08 -1.75 2.71
C TRP A 211 4.95 -0.88 2.17
N ASP A 212 5.15 -0.23 1.01
CA ASP A 212 4.13 0.59 0.33
C ASP A 212 2.97 -0.27 -0.19
N TYR A 213 3.25 -1.54 -0.61
CA TYR A 213 2.26 -2.36 -1.31
C TYR A 213 1.91 -3.69 -0.63
N ALA A 214 2.74 -4.20 0.32
CA ALA A 214 2.52 -5.53 0.86
C ALA A 214 1.15 -5.70 1.55
N ALA A 215 0.70 -4.73 2.32
CA ALA A 215 -0.64 -4.78 2.92
C ALA A 215 -1.73 -4.48 1.89
N GLY A 216 -1.56 -3.43 1.09
CA GLY A 216 -2.55 -2.94 0.15
C GLY A 216 -2.88 -3.92 -0.96
N SER A 217 -1.87 -4.56 -1.55
CA SER A 217 -2.07 -5.57 -2.60
C SER A 217 -2.80 -6.83 -2.08
N LEU A 218 -2.56 -7.24 -0.82
CA LEU A 218 -3.33 -8.32 -0.20
C LEU A 218 -4.79 -7.91 0.00
N ILE A 219 -5.04 -6.71 0.56
CA ILE A 219 -6.41 -6.19 0.75
C ILE A 219 -7.14 -6.15 -0.59
N PHE A 220 -6.48 -5.68 -1.64
CA PHE A 220 -7.06 -5.62 -2.98
C PHE A 220 -7.34 -7.01 -3.58
N ALA A 221 -6.41 -7.95 -3.44
CA ALA A 221 -6.58 -9.33 -3.91
C ALA A 221 -7.72 -10.05 -3.16
N GLU A 222 -7.79 -9.92 -1.82
CA GLU A 222 -8.85 -10.49 -0.99
C GLU A 222 -10.22 -9.83 -1.24
N ALA A 223 -10.21 -8.61 -1.73
CA ALA A 223 -11.41 -7.94 -2.24
C ALA A 223 -11.83 -8.46 -3.64
N GLY A 224 -11.02 -9.25 -4.33
CA GLY A 224 -11.29 -9.86 -5.64
C GLY A 224 -10.80 -9.04 -6.84
N GLY A 225 -9.80 -8.19 -6.65
CA GLY A 225 -9.21 -7.38 -7.72
C GLY A 225 -8.15 -8.11 -8.53
N TYR A 226 -7.89 -7.65 -9.74
CA TYR A 226 -6.84 -8.13 -10.66
C TYR A 226 -5.64 -7.21 -10.61
N SER A 227 -4.44 -7.74 -10.42
CA SER A 227 -3.21 -6.96 -10.45
C SER A 227 -2.04 -7.73 -11.05
N ILE A 228 -1.14 -7.00 -11.72
CA ILE A 228 0.09 -7.52 -12.32
C ILE A 228 1.16 -6.42 -12.29
N SER A 229 2.44 -6.80 -12.32
CA SER A 229 3.52 -5.83 -12.53
C SER A 229 3.68 -5.51 -14.03
N LEU A 230 4.38 -4.41 -14.35
CA LEU A 230 4.73 -4.08 -15.73
C LEU A 230 5.69 -5.10 -16.35
N ASP A 231 6.36 -5.91 -15.53
CA ASP A 231 7.22 -7.03 -15.97
C ASP A 231 6.44 -8.34 -16.18
N ASN A 232 5.11 -8.28 -16.15
CA ASN A 232 4.23 -9.45 -16.29
C ASN A 232 4.44 -10.52 -15.22
N GLU A 233 4.65 -10.10 -13.98
CA GLU A 233 4.83 -10.97 -12.82
C GLU A 233 3.84 -10.58 -11.72
N ASP A 234 3.65 -11.46 -10.74
CA ASP A 234 2.89 -11.12 -9.53
C ASP A 234 3.46 -9.87 -8.88
N VAL A 235 2.61 -8.96 -8.43
CA VAL A 235 3.04 -7.73 -7.75
C VAL A 235 3.82 -8.08 -6.49
N PHE A 236 3.30 -8.98 -5.66
CA PHE A 236 3.99 -9.42 -4.45
C PHE A 236 4.88 -10.64 -4.70
N ARG A 237 6.16 -10.54 -4.32
CA ARG A 237 7.15 -11.62 -4.44
C ARG A 237 7.94 -11.90 -3.15
N GLY A 238 7.62 -11.22 -2.04
CA GLY A 238 8.30 -11.41 -0.76
C GLY A 238 9.76 -10.97 -0.74
N LYS A 239 10.17 -10.03 -1.61
CA LYS A 239 11.54 -9.54 -1.76
C LYS A 239 11.60 -8.03 -1.62
N LEU A 240 12.79 -7.50 -1.30
CA LEU A 240 13.10 -6.07 -1.27
C LEU A 240 13.33 -5.51 -2.68
N GLU A 241 12.45 -5.82 -3.60
CA GLU A 241 12.49 -5.31 -4.97
C GLU A 241 11.50 -4.14 -5.11
N ILE A 242 11.88 -3.12 -5.86
CA ILE A 242 10.92 -2.10 -6.29
C ILE A 242 9.96 -2.75 -7.29
N ARG A 243 8.66 -2.64 -7.02
CA ARG A 243 7.62 -3.28 -7.84
C ARG A 243 6.70 -2.28 -8.48
N SER A 244 6.48 -2.44 -9.78
CA SER A 244 5.41 -1.77 -10.50
C SER A 244 4.07 -2.48 -10.26
N ALA A 245 2.96 -1.79 -10.53
CA ALA A 245 1.63 -2.37 -10.47
C ALA A 245 0.70 -1.74 -11.50
N LEU A 246 -0.05 -2.60 -12.20
CA LEU A 246 -1.31 -2.29 -12.87
C LEU A 246 -2.38 -3.04 -12.09
N ALA A 247 -3.43 -2.36 -11.65
CA ALA A 247 -4.50 -3.00 -10.88
C ALA A 247 -5.88 -2.42 -11.21
N CYS A 248 -6.89 -3.30 -11.27
CA CYS A 248 -8.28 -2.98 -11.58
C CYS A 248 -9.21 -4.08 -11.07
N PHE A 249 -10.47 -3.73 -10.75
CA PHE A 249 -11.49 -4.72 -10.39
C PHE A 249 -12.23 -5.32 -11.57
N ASP A 250 -12.44 -4.54 -12.61
CA ASP A 250 -13.15 -5.00 -13.79
C ASP A 250 -12.18 -5.71 -14.72
N GLU A 251 -12.46 -6.98 -15.02
CA GLU A 251 -11.57 -7.84 -15.82
C GLU A 251 -11.41 -7.33 -17.25
N ASP A 252 -12.49 -6.82 -17.85
CA ASP A 252 -12.45 -6.29 -19.22
C ASP A 252 -11.62 -5.00 -19.27
N LEU A 253 -11.80 -4.13 -18.27
CA LEU A 253 -11.00 -2.91 -18.14
C LEU A 253 -9.53 -3.22 -17.84
N PHE A 254 -9.25 -4.21 -17.00
CA PHE A 254 -7.91 -4.68 -16.72
C PHE A 254 -7.21 -5.18 -17.99
N ASN A 255 -7.86 -6.06 -18.74
CA ASN A 255 -7.33 -6.61 -19.98
C ASN A 255 -7.10 -5.53 -21.04
N TYR A 256 -8.04 -4.57 -21.15
CA TYR A 256 -7.89 -3.42 -22.05
C TYR A 256 -6.62 -2.59 -21.73
N TRP A 257 -6.40 -2.26 -20.44
CA TRP A 257 -5.23 -1.52 -20.01
C TRP A 257 -3.93 -2.32 -20.18
N TYR A 258 -3.97 -3.62 -19.84
CA TYR A 258 -2.85 -4.53 -20.01
C TYR A 258 -2.36 -4.60 -21.45
N GLU A 259 -3.27 -4.74 -22.40
CA GLU A 259 -2.96 -4.74 -23.85
C GLU A 259 -2.48 -3.37 -24.33
N TRP A 260 -3.16 -2.30 -23.89
CA TRP A 260 -2.82 -0.94 -24.30
C TRP A 260 -1.44 -0.51 -23.78
N ILE A 261 -1.06 -0.87 -22.56
CA ILE A 261 0.29 -0.64 -22.02
C ILE A 261 1.33 -1.45 -22.82
N GLY A 262 0.99 -2.66 -23.27
CA GLY A 262 1.88 -3.55 -24.04
C GLY A 262 2.78 -4.41 -23.15
N ILE A 263 2.31 -4.82 -21.98
CA ILE A 263 3.07 -5.62 -20.99
C ILE A 263 3.62 -6.92 -21.61
N ASN A 264 2.93 -7.52 -22.59
CA ASN A 264 3.38 -8.74 -23.29
C ASN A 264 4.39 -8.52 -24.43
N GLN A 265 4.78 -7.29 -24.75
CA GLN A 265 5.62 -6.96 -25.93
C GLN A 265 7.07 -6.62 -25.55
N GLN A 266 7.46 -6.80 -24.30
CA GLN A 266 8.81 -6.52 -23.81
C GLN A 266 9.68 -7.77 -23.75
#